data_f92928cf818b90f4ffc969254c8c715c
#
_entry.id   f92928cf818b90f4ffc969254c8c715c
#
_cell.length_a   1.000
_cell.length_b   1.000
_cell.length_c   1.000
_cell.angle_alpha   90.00
_cell.angle_beta   90.00
_cell.angle_gamma   90.00
#
_symmetry.space_group_name_H-M   'P 1'
#
loop_
_entity.id
_entity.type
_entity.pdbx_description
1 polymer ?
#
loop_
_entity_poly.entity_id
_entity_poly.type
_entity_poly.pdbx_seq_one_letter_code
_entity_poly.pdbx_strand_id
1 'polypeptide(L)'
;VNTVNYSDVYNDNAHKMDIYTADDDTATNRPVIIFHHGGSYYGGSKENPGAVDFCTAFARKGYVAISSNYRIVALQNIINFLTNNSVQYETVLKATADMKAGIRYVKKNYSNGNSLGVDSASLFIGGISSGGVTAIHTAYIDNISDLPTSPIDVQSHRIGNIFGIHR
;
A
#
# COMPACT_ATOMS: atom_id res chain seq x y z
N VAL A 1 -14.46 2.68 -11.19
CA VAL A 1 -13.24 2.98 -10.40
C VAL A 1 -13.49 4.19 -9.52
N ASN A 2 -13.11 4.11 -8.25
CA ASN A 2 -13.26 5.19 -7.27
C ASN A 2 -11.91 5.50 -6.62
N THR A 3 -11.49 6.78 -6.67
CA THR A 3 -10.23 7.23 -6.04
C THR A 3 -10.50 7.72 -4.63
N VAL A 4 -9.77 7.21 -3.66
CA VAL A 4 -9.88 7.58 -2.24
C VAL A 4 -8.52 7.93 -1.65
N ASN A 5 -8.53 8.71 -0.56
CA ASN A 5 -7.36 8.87 0.32
C ASN A 5 -7.41 7.79 1.41
N TYR A 6 -6.34 7.01 1.56
CA TYR A 6 -6.30 5.94 2.55
C TYR A 6 -5.62 6.35 3.87
N SER A 7 -5.02 7.53 3.92
CA SER A 7 -4.33 8.03 5.11
C SER A 7 -5.25 8.93 5.94
N ASP A 8 -5.25 8.71 7.25
CA ASP A 8 -5.93 9.62 8.20
C ASP A 8 -5.06 10.86 8.53
N VAL A 9 -3.78 10.86 8.15
CA VAL A 9 -2.80 11.91 8.51
C VAL A 9 -2.43 12.79 7.31
N TYR A 10 -2.30 12.18 6.13
CA TYR A 10 -1.84 12.86 4.93
C TYR A 10 -2.96 12.97 3.91
N ASN A 11 -3.06 14.11 3.25
CA ASN A 11 -3.99 14.32 2.14
C ASN A 11 -3.23 14.80 0.90
N ASP A 12 -2.41 13.91 0.36
CA ASP A 12 -1.58 14.15 -0.82
C ASP A 12 -1.73 13.02 -1.84
N ASN A 13 -1.06 13.14 -2.98
CA ASN A 13 -1.17 12.15 -4.04
C ASN A 13 -0.51 10.81 -3.69
N ALA A 14 0.51 10.80 -2.83
CA ALA A 14 1.19 9.57 -2.42
C ALA A 14 0.28 8.65 -1.58
N HIS A 15 -0.75 9.20 -0.96
CA HIS A 15 -1.68 8.45 -0.10
C HIS A 15 -3.06 8.22 -0.75
N LYS A 16 -3.12 8.26 -2.09
CA LYS A 16 -4.33 7.91 -2.85
C LYS A 16 -4.25 6.50 -3.41
N MET A 17 -5.41 5.88 -3.48
CA MET A 17 -5.58 4.59 -4.14
C MET A 17 -6.86 4.58 -4.98
N ASP A 18 -6.85 3.77 -6.05
CA ASP A 18 -7.98 3.53 -6.90
C ASP A 18 -8.59 2.17 -6.58
N ILE A 19 -9.89 2.16 -6.32
CA ILE A 19 -10.67 0.97 -6.01
C ILE A 19 -11.43 0.56 -7.26
N TYR A 20 -11.18 -0.65 -7.71
CA TYR A 20 -11.78 -1.29 -8.89
C TYR A 20 -12.77 -2.35 -8.43
N THR A 21 -13.99 -2.26 -8.91
CA THR A 21 -15.04 -3.28 -8.80
C THR A 21 -15.67 -3.49 -10.17
N ALA A 22 -16.25 -4.65 -10.43
CA ALA A 22 -17.04 -4.83 -11.64
C ALA A 22 -18.28 -3.95 -11.61
N ASP A 23 -18.72 -3.49 -12.77
CA ASP A 23 -19.97 -2.75 -12.90
C ASP A 23 -21.14 -3.70 -12.55
N ASP A 24 -22.17 -3.15 -11.89
CA ASP A 24 -23.35 -3.88 -11.44
C ASP A 24 -23.09 -5.04 -10.46
N ASP A 25 -21.89 -5.17 -9.90
CA ASP A 25 -21.57 -6.17 -8.88
C ASP A 25 -22.09 -5.76 -7.50
N THR A 26 -23.12 -6.46 -7.04
CA THR A 26 -23.76 -6.26 -5.73
C THR A 26 -23.31 -7.26 -4.65
N ALA A 27 -22.29 -8.06 -4.91
CA ALA A 27 -21.77 -9.03 -3.95
C ALA A 27 -21.23 -8.35 -2.69
N THR A 28 -21.43 -8.97 -1.52
CA THR A 28 -21.14 -8.40 -0.22
C THR A 28 -19.97 -9.04 0.54
N ASN A 29 -19.41 -10.12 0.03
CA ASN A 29 -18.27 -10.83 0.67
C ASN A 29 -17.16 -11.04 -0.34
N ARG A 30 -16.70 -9.94 -0.94
CA ARG A 30 -15.67 -9.98 -1.98
C ARG A 30 -14.28 -10.06 -1.38
N PRO A 31 -13.40 -10.93 -1.90
CA PRO A 31 -12.00 -10.88 -1.54
C PRO A 31 -11.39 -9.56 -2.01
N VAL A 32 -10.39 -9.09 -1.26
CA VAL A 32 -9.70 -7.82 -1.55
C VAL A 32 -8.27 -8.10 -1.96
N ILE A 33 -7.77 -7.39 -2.96
CA ILE A 33 -6.35 -7.37 -3.27
C ILE A 33 -5.84 -5.94 -3.36
N ILE A 34 -4.81 -5.60 -2.56
CA ILE A 34 -4.10 -4.31 -2.63
C ILE A 34 -2.82 -4.53 -3.42
N PHE A 35 -2.63 -3.75 -4.46
CA PHE A 35 -1.53 -3.87 -5.40
C PHE A 35 -0.71 -2.58 -5.47
N HIS A 36 0.60 -2.69 -5.20
CA HIS A 36 1.55 -1.61 -5.34
C HIS A 36 2.28 -1.68 -6.69
N HIS A 37 2.37 -0.56 -7.37
CA HIS A 37 3.10 -0.44 -8.63
C HIS A 37 4.62 -0.61 -8.46
N GLY A 38 5.32 -0.90 -9.55
CA GLY A 38 6.78 -0.83 -9.62
C GLY A 38 7.29 0.59 -9.84
N GLY A 39 8.62 0.73 -9.96
CA GLY A 39 9.28 2.00 -10.26
C GLY A 39 10.45 2.30 -9.35
N SER A 40 11.08 1.26 -8.79
CA SER A 40 12.34 1.34 -8.01
C SER A 40 12.29 2.34 -6.84
N TYR A 41 11.10 2.61 -6.30
CA TYR A 41 10.83 3.58 -5.24
C TYR A 41 11.06 5.07 -5.61
N TYR A 42 11.32 5.41 -6.86
CA TYR A 42 11.45 6.80 -7.30
C TYR A 42 10.61 7.14 -8.54
N GLY A 43 9.77 6.21 -8.98
CA GLY A 43 8.86 6.43 -10.11
C GLY A 43 7.62 5.55 -10.01
N GLY A 44 6.72 5.74 -10.96
CA GLY A 44 5.47 5.02 -11.06
C GLY A 44 4.32 5.67 -10.29
N SER A 45 3.15 5.12 -10.49
CA SER A 45 1.91 5.54 -9.81
C SER A 45 0.85 4.45 -9.89
N LYS A 46 -0.25 4.62 -9.18
CA LYS A 46 -1.44 3.75 -9.23
C LYS A 46 -2.06 3.67 -10.64
N GLU A 47 -1.74 4.63 -11.52
CA GLU A 47 -2.17 4.66 -12.92
C GLU A 47 -1.23 3.89 -13.86
N ASN A 48 -0.15 3.28 -13.38
CA ASN A 48 0.72 2.45 -14.24
C ASN A 48 -0.09 1.39 -14.98
N PRO A 49 0.07 1.23 -16.30
CA PRO A 49 -0.74 0.31 -17.10
C PRO A 49 -0.79 -1.10 -16.52
N GLY A 50 0.34 -1.65 -16.08
CA GLY A 50 0.38 -2.99 -15.47
C GLY A 50 -0.41 -3.10 -14.17
N ALA A 51 -0.49 -2.05 -13.36
CA ALA A 51 -1.31 -2.02 -12.14
C ALA A 51 -2.81 -1.89 -12.48
N VAL A 52 -3.13 -1.04 -13.44
CA VAL A 52 -4.50 -0.85 -13.95
C VAL A 52 -5.04 -2.15 -14.56
N ASP A 53 -4.25 -2.79 -15.44
CA ASP A 53 -4.64 -4.05 -16.09
C ASP A 53 -4.84 -5.17 -15.06
N PHE A 54 -3.93 -5.28 -14.09
CA PHE A 54 -4.03 -6.24 -12.99
C PHE A 54 -5.32 -6.02 -12.20
N CYS A 55 -5.55 -4.80 -11.70
CA CYS A 55 -6.74 -4.49 -10.89
C CYS A 55 -8.04 -4.66 -11.69
N THR A 56 -8.05 -4.28 -12.96
CA THR A 56 -9.20 -4.48 -13.85
C THR A 56 -9.51 -5.97 -14.04
N ALA A 57 -8.46 -6.80 -14.24
CA ALA A 57 -8.64 -8.25 -14.40
C ALA A 57 -9.17 -8.92 -13.13
N PHE A 58 -8.70 -8.49 -11.95
CA PHE A 58 -9.20 -9.02 -10.67
C PHE A 58 -10.60 -8.53 -10.34
N ALA A 59 -10.94 -7.27 -10.62
CA ALA A 59 -12.30 -6.75 -10.46
C ALA A 59 -13.30 -7.56 -11.28
N ARG A 60 -12.97 -7.91 -12.54
CA ARG A 60 -13.81 -8.78 -13.38
C ARG A 60 -13.98 -10.19 -12.85
N LYS A 61 -13.15 -10.63 -11.92
CA LYS A 61 -13.26 -11.93 -11.24
C LYS A 61 -13.98 -11.84 -9.89
N GLY A 62 -14.59 -10.69 -9.58
CA GLY A 62 -15.37 -10.47 -8.36
C GLY A 62 -14.53 -10.03 -7.15
N TYR A 63 -13.27 -9.57 -7.33
CA TYR A 63 -12.50 -8.97 -6.28
C TYR A 63 -12.81 -7.47 -6.13
N VAL A 64 -12.63 -6.95 -4.93
CA VAL A 64 -12.32 -5.52 -4.76
C VAL A 64 -10.81 -5.37 -4.96
N ALA A 65 -10.40 -4.89 -6.13
CA ALA A 65 -8.99 -4.74 -6.47
C ALA A 65 -8.57 -3.28 -6.29
N ILE A 66 -7.42 -3.05 -5.66
CA ILE A 66 -6.97 -1.72 -5.26
C ILE A 66 -5.58 -1.47 -5.83
N SER A 67 -5.44 -0.48 -6.71
CA SER A 67 -4.15 0.05 -7.14
C SER A 67 -3.78 1.23 -6.25
N SER A 68 -2.67 1.13 -5.52
CA SER A 68 -2.30 2.13 -4.53
C SER A 68 -1.01 2.86 -4.90
N ASN A 69 -1.02 4.18 -4.76
CA ASN A 69 0.19 4.95 -4.61
C ASN A 69 0.83 4.65 -3.25
N TYR A 70 2.08 4.97 -3.12
CA TYR A 70 2.84 4.97 -1.88
C TYR A 70 3.95 6.02 -1.97
N ARG A 71 4.55 6.38 -0.86
CA ARG A 71 5.64 7.37 -0.82
C ARG A 71 6.86 6.86 -1.59
N ILE A 72 7.27 7.64 -2.56
CA ILE A 72 8.47 7.42 -3.37
C ILE A 72 9.49 8.54 -3.12
N VAL A 73 10.72 8.29 -3.52
CA VAL A 73 11.81 9.26 -3.42
C VAL A 73 11.57 10.41 -4.40
N ALA A 74 11.66 11.63 -3.92
CA ALA A 74 11.58 12.81 -4.77
C ALA A 74 12.80 12.90 -5.71
N LEU A 75 12.60 13.41 -6.92
CA LEU A 75 13.59 13.44 -7.99
C LEU A 75 14.97 14.00 -7.54
N GLN A 76 14.95 15.08 -6.77
CA GLN A 76 16.17 15.72 -6.23
C GLN A 76 16.95 14.85 -5.24
N ASN A 77 16.33 13.80 -4.69
CA ASN A 77 16.94 12.92 -3.68
C ASN A 77 17.37 11.55 -4.24
N ILE A 78 17.22 11.30 -5.54
CA ILE A 78 17.50 9.99 -6.15
C ILE A 78 18.97 9.59 -5.95
N ILE A 79 19.93 10.50 -6.11
CA ILE A 79 21.35 10.18 -5.93
C ILE A 79 21.61 9.74 -4.49
N ASN A 80 21.06 10.44 -3.51
CA ASN A 80 21.20 10.06 -2.11
C ASN A 80 20.56 8.70 -1.83
N PHE A 81 19.40 8.42 -2.41
CA PHE A 81 18.76 7.11 -2.31
C PHE A 81 19.63 6.00 -2.91
N LEU A 82 20.24 6.21 -4.08
CA LEU A 82 21.06 5.20 -4.74
C LEU A 82 22.39 4.90 -4.03
N THR A 83 22.91 5.83 -3.25
CA THR A 83 24.24 5.74 -2.63
C THR A 83 24.23 5.57 -1.12
N ASN A 84 23.05 5.67 -0.47
CA ASN A 84 22.93 5.65 0.99
C ASN A 84 21.95 4.56 1.45
N ASN A 85 22.48 3.51 2.05
CA ASN A 85 21.69 2.38 2.54
C ASN A 85 20.61 2.79 3.56
N SER A 86 20.89 3.76 4.43
CA SER A 86 19.90 4.25 5.41
C SER A 86 18.69 4.86 4.73
N VAL A 87 18.90 5.64 3.65
CA VAL A 87 17.82 6.24 2.87
C VAL A 87 17.03 5.17 2.11
N GLN A 88 17.71 4.14 1.60
CA GLN A 88 17.04 3.00 0.97
C GLN A 88 16.10 2.28 1.94
N TYR A 89 16.61 1.94 3.12
CA TYR A 89 15.79 1.31 4.17
C TYR A 89 14.61 2.17 4.59
N GLU A 90 14.85 3.45 4.88
CA GLU A 90 13.78 4.39 5.26
C GLU A 90 12.68 4.44 4.18
N THR A 91 13.07 4.44 2.91
CA THR A 91 12.14 4.46 1.78
C THR A 91 11.29 3.19 1.72
N VAL A 92 11.90 2.02 1.85
CA VAL A 92 11.19 0.74 1.89
C VAL A 92 10.22 0.67 3.06
N LEU A 93 10.65 1.15 4.24
CA LEU A 93 9.79 1.17 5.42
C LEU A 93 8.60 2.13 5.28
N LYS A 94 8.80 3.29 4.64
CA LYS A 94 7.71 4.22 4.31
C LYS A 94 6.68 3.56 3.39
N ALA A 95 7.13 2.91 2.33
CA ALA A 95 6.25 2.20 1.41
C ALA A 95 5.51 1.03 2.11
N THR A 96 6.19 0.31 3.02
CA THR A 96 5.58 -0.73 3.86
C THR A 96 4.50 -0.16 4.78
N ALA A 97 4.77 0.98 5.42
CA ALA A 97 3.81 1.68 6.26
C ALA A 97 2.57 2.13 5.47
N ASP A 98 2.77 2.55 4.23
CA ASP A 98 1.70 2.97 3.34
C ASP A 98 0.82 1.79 2.91
N MET A 99 1.39 0.63 2.57
CA MET A 99 0.63 -0.59 2.30
C MET A 99 -0.17 -1.02 3.54
N LYS A 100 0.43 -1.00 4.73
CA LYS A 100 -0.29 -1.27 5.99
C LYS A 100 -1.41 -0.26 6.25
N ALA A 101 -1.24 1.01 5.85
CA ALA A 101 -2.31 2.00 5.95
C ALA A 101 -3.48 1.69 5.00
N GLY A 102 -3.21 1.24 3.78
CA GLY A 102 -4.23 0.74 2.85
C GLY A 102 -5.00 -0.46 3.43
N ILE A 103 -4.30 -1.41 4.08
CA ILE A 103 -4.94 -2.53 4.78
C ILE A 103 -5.87 -2.02 5.90
N ARG A 104 -5.40 -1.07 6.72
CA ARG A 104 -6.23 -0.47 7.79
C ARG A 104 -7.45 0.24 7.24
N TYR A 105 -7.32 0.95 6.12
CA TYR A 105 -8.45 1.58 5.44
C TYR A 105 -9.54 0.56 5.08
N VAL A 106 -9.16 -0.57 4.47
CA VAL A 106 -10.11 -1.63 4.10
C VAL A 106 -10.77 -2.22 5.34
N LYS A 107 -10.00 -2.52 6.39
CA LYS A 107 -10.54 -3.06 7.65
C LYS A 107 -11.47 -2.06 8.35
N LYS A 108 -11.12 -0.76 8.36
CA LYS A 108 -11.96 0.31 8.88
C LYS A 108 -13.28 0.45 8.10
N ASN A 109 -13.22 0.36 6.77
CA ASN A 109 -14.43 0.34 5.94
C ASN A 109 -15.34 -0.85 6.29
N TYR A 110 -14.76 -2.05 6.42
CA TYR A 110 -15.49 -3.25 6.84
C TYR A 110 -16.21 -3.04 8.18
N SER A 111 -15.52 -2.51 9.19
CA SER A 111 -16.09 -2.27 10.54
C SER A 111 -17.14 -1.16 10.54
N ASN A 112 -17.08 -0.22 9.59
CA ASN A 112 -17.96 0.95 9.51
C ASN A 112 -19.08 0.77 8.46
N GLY A 113 -19.68 -0.40 8.39
CA GLY A 113 -20.82 -0.69 7.52
C GLY A 113 -20.48 -1.29 6.18
N ASN A 114 -19.23 -1.60 5.94
CA ASN A 114 -18.76 -2.37 4.78
C ASN A 114 -19.28 -1.88 3.42
N SER A 115 -19.19 -0.57 3.16
CA SER A 115 -19.69 0.00 1.90
C SER A 115 -18.96 -0.53 0.65
N LEU A 116 -17.77 -1.11 0.83
CA LEU A 116 -17.03 -1.78 -0.25
C LEU A 116 -17.49 -3.22 -0.47
N GLY A 117 -18.33 -3.79 0.38
CA GLY A 117 -18.81 -5.17 0.26
C GLY A 117 -17.69 -6.21 0.33
N VAL A 118 -16.69 -6.00 1.20
CA VAL A 118 -15.50 -6.83 1.30
C VAL A 118 -15.62 -7.91 2.37
N ASP A 119 -14.88 -9.01 2.20
CA ASP A 119 -14.55 -9.95 3.27
C ASP A 119 -13.19 -9.59 3.87
N SER A 120 -13.18 -9.10 5.10
CA SER A 120 -11.95 -8.68 5.78
C SER A 120 -10.98 -9.82 6.12
N ALA A 121 -11.44 -11.09 6.08
CA ALA A 121 -10.61 -12.28 6.26
C ALA A 121 -9.90 -12.70 4.96
N SER A 122 -10.40 -12.28 3.80
CA SER A 122 -9.87 -12.61 2.47
C SER A 122 -9.15 -11.41 1.86
N LEU A 123 -8.16 -10.87 2.56
CA LEU A 123 -7.36 -9.72 2.12
C LEU A 123 -5.97 -10.18 1.66
N PHE A 124 -5.65 -9.84 0.42
CA PHE A 124 -4.39 -10.15 -0.25
C PHE A 124 -3.60 -8.87 -0.53
N ILE A 125 -2.29 -8.99 -0.55
CA ILE A 125 -1.38 -7.91 -0.95
C ILE A 125 -0.44 -8.41 -2.04
N GLY A 126 -0.05 -7.53 -2.94
CA GLY A 126 0.85 -7.85 -4.04
C GLY A 126 1.47 -6.61 -4.66
N GLY A 127 2.32 -6.83 -5.65
CA GLY A 127 2.95 -5.74 -6.38
C GLY A 127 3.97 -6.21 -7.40
N ILE A 128 4.45 -5.28 -8.20
CA ILE A 128 5.52 -5.51 -9.19
C ILE A 128 6.79 -4.82 -8.71
N SER A 129 7.96 -5.49 -8.85
CA SER A 129 9.28 -4.91 -8.55
C SER A 129 9.33 -4.33 -7.12
N SER A 130 9.58 -3.02 -6.96
CA SER A 130 9.53 -2.34 -5.65
C SER A 130 8.21 -2.55 -4.91
N GLY A 131 7.07 -2.61 -5.61
CA GLY A 131 5.79 -2.96 -5.00
C GLY A 131 5.74 -4.38 -4.48
N GLY A 132 6.35 -5.35 -5.18
CA GLY A 132 6.49 -6.73 -4.71
C GLY A 132 7.39 -6.85 -3.47
N VAL A 133 8.52 -6.13 -3.45
CA VAL A 133 9.39 -6.03 -2.26
C VAL A 133 8.60 -5.47 -1.07
N THR A 134 7.82 -4.39 -1.30
CA THR A 134 6.96 -3.80 -0.27
C THR A 134 5.92 -4.79 0.27
N ALA A 135 5.30 -5.58 -0.61
CA ALA A 135 4.32 -6.59 -0.20
C ALA A 135 4.96 -7.67 0.70
N ILE A 136 6.17 -8.15 0.36
CA ILE A 136 6.92 -9.11 1.17
C ILE A 136 7.23 -8.50 2.56
N HIS A 137 7.78 -7.29 2.60
CA HIS A 137 8.07 -6.62 3.88
C HIS A 137 6.79 -6.42 4.71
N THR A 138 5.68 -6.06 4.07
CA THR A 138 4.39 -5.90 4.74
C THR A 138 3.90 -7.21 5.39
N ALA A 139 4.14 -8.34 4.73
CA ALA A 139 3.73 -9.67 5.22
C ALA A 139 4.59 -10.18 6.39
N TYR A 140 5.86 -9.79 6.46
CA TYR A 140 6.81 -10.35 7.43
C TYR A 140 7.24 -9.40 8.55
N ILE A 141 7.03 -8.09 8.41
CA ILE A 141 7.36 -7.12 9.46
C ILE A 141 6.13 -6.89 10.35
N ASP A 142 6.04 -7.61 11.46
CA ASP A 142 4.93 -7.51 12.40
C ASP A 142 5.29 -6.78 13.69
N ASN A 143 6.57 -6.80 14.06
CA ASN A 143 7.08 -6.22 15.30
C ASN A 143 8.27 -5.29 15.03
N ILE A 144 8.55 -4.41 15.99
CA ILE A 144 9.71 -3.52 15.93
C ILE A 144 11.04 -4.31 15.91
N SER A 145 11.06 -5.49 16.54
CA SER A 145 12.21 -6.40 16.54
C SER A 145 12.54 -6.99 15.18
N ASP A 146 11.61 -6.95 14.23
CA ASP A 146 11.82 -7.42 12.85
C ASP A 146 12.59 -6.40 12.01
N LEU A 147 12.80 -5.21 12.55
CA LEU A 147 13.52 -4.13 11.89
C LEU A 147 15.00 -4.15 12.27
N PRO A 148 15.89 -3.79 11.34
CA PRO A 148 17.31 -3.66 11.64
C PRO A 148 17.55 -2.59 12.70
N THR A 149 18.45 -2.89 13.65
CA THR A 149 18.77 -1.98 14.78
C THR A 149 19.69 -0.82 14.40
N SER A 150 20.22 -0.82 13.19
CA SER A 150 21.13 0.22 12.65
C SER A 150 21.12 0.13 11.11
N PRO A 151 21.24 1.24 10.38
CA PRO A 151 21.51 2.62 10.81
C PRO A 151 20.25 3.51 10.92
N ILE A 152 19.08 2.93 11.14
CA ILE A 152 17.81 3.66 11.08
C ILE A 152 17.31 3.99 12.46
N ASP A 153 16.99 5.25 12.71
CA ASP A 153 16.12 5.61 13.84
C ASP A 153 14.66 5.25 13.52
N VAL A 154 14.29 4.03 13.86
CA VAL A 154 12.94 3.48 13.64
C VAL A 154 11.90 4.21 14.50
N GLN A 155 12.34 4.92 15.53
CA GLN A 155 11.46 5.70 16.42
C GLN A 155 11.22 7.11 15.89
N SER A 156 11.94 7.53 14.85
CA SER A 156 11.67 8.83 14.24
C SER A 156 10.26 8.83 13.64
N HIS A 157 9.50 9.84 13.99
CA HIS A 157 8.10 10.07 13.56
C HIS A 157 7.91 10.17 12.04
N ARG A 158 9.00 10.06 11.26
CA ARG A 158 9.01 10.19 9.81
C ARG A 158 8.56 8.93 9.06
N ILE A 159 8.62 7.76 9.70
CA ILE A 159 8.23 6.49 9.06
C ILE A 159 6.73 6.28 9.16
N GLY A 160 6.06 7.02 10.02
CA GLY A 160 4.66 6.79 10.36
C GLY A 160 4.50 5.58 11.29
N ASN A 161 3.31 5.34 11.74
CA ASN A 161 3.03 4.21 12.62
C ASN A 161 2.96 2.91 11.82
N ILE A 162 4.13 2.28 11.53
CA ILE A 162 4.22 0.99 10.84
C ILE A 162 3.42 -0.08 11.60
N PHE A 163 3.38 0.03 12.92
CA PHE A 163 2.77 -0.95 13.82
C PHE A 163 1.39 -0.53 14.33
N GLY A 164 0.81 0.56 13.84
CA GLY A 164 -0.50 1.05 14.25
C GLY A 164 -1.59 -0.01 14.13
N ILE A 165 -1.49 -1.02 14.99
CA ILE A 165 -2.56 -1.95 15.31
C ILE A 165 -3.41 -1.22 16.35
N HIS A 166 -4.35 -0.43 15.92
CA HIS A 166 -5.49 -0.20 16.79
C HIS A 166 -6.34 -1.47 16.70
N ARG A 167 -6.35 -2.19 17.81
CA ARG A 167 -7.26 -3.29 18.11
C ARG A 167 -8.70 -2.83 17.96
#